data_1414e1ef19cbf7a5a12b9cdc22a9d19d
#
_entry.id   1414e1ef19cbf7a5a12b9cdc22a9d19d
#
_cell.length_a   1.000
_cell.length_b   1.000
_cell.length_c   1.000
_cell.angle_alpha   90.00
_cell.angle_beta   90.00
_cell.angle_gamma   90.00
#
_symmetry.space_group_name_H-M   'P 1'
#
loop_
_entity.id
_entity.type
_entity.pdbx_description
1 polymer ?
#
loop_
_entity_poly.entity_id
_entity_poly.type
_entity_poly.pdbx_seq_one_letter_code
_entity_poly.pdbx_strand_id
1 'polypeptide(L)'
;MNWKYLGVKYCIEFVVIFLGIFLSFYIEKQNALGYQEELKDQSLNRLIKNIEVDINDNIINLEKNSKSIEYYEILLDRGDELFENDKDSLGYYLTAMARSSTIFIDNQEEYITLRNSGLIELIKDDSLVMNLQFKYAIHAFFKKYEKTIRDSEIAIEEIVNRKTSHIPIGELIFLEKYSHGKYGTFSFNEPLSNYDLSVISNKTNKCYLYVSQIRLALTRDSVLINSIKQEIEKS
;
A
#
# COMPACT_ATOMS: atom_id res chain seq x y z
N MET A 1 -70.10 -33.22 26.48
CA MET A 1 -68.94 -32.64 25.71
C MET A 1 -67.65 -33.12 26.36
N ASN A 2 -66.79 -33.86 25.64
CA ASN A 2 -65.64 -34.56 26.23
C ASN A 2 -64.47 -33.59 26.39
N TRP A 3 -64.36 -32.93 27.53
CA TRP A 3 -63.33 -31.88 27.79
C TRP A 3 -61.89 -32.35 27.55
N LYS A 4 -61.59 -33.64 27.74
CA LYS A 4 -60.29 -34.23 27.47
C LYS A 4 -59.97 -34.21 25.96
N TYR A 5 -60.90 -34.46 25.10
CA TYR A 5 -60.77 -34.42 23.65
C TYR A 5 -60.52 -33.01 23.12
N LEU A 6 -61.22 -32.02 23.66
CA LEU A 6 -61.01 -30.59 23.34
C LEU A 6 -59.61 -30.15 23.77
N GLY A 7 -59.15 -30.51 24.95
CA GLY A 7 -57.78 -30.19 25.43
C GLY A 7 -56.71 -30.73 24.51
N VAL A 8 -56.78 -32.01 24.14
CA VAL A 8 -55.82 -32.64 23.21
C VAL A 8 -55.85 -31.97 21.84
N LYS A 9 -57.01 -31.66 21.30
CA LYS A 9 -57.16 -30.96 20.01
C LYS A 9 -56.45 -29.60 20.03
N TYR A 10 -56.68 -28.75 21.03
CA TYR A 10 -56.07 -27.44 21.12
C TYR A 10 -54.57 -27.52 21.38
N CYS A 11 -54.11 -28.51 22.14
CA CYS A 11 -52.69 -28.77 22.29
C CYS A 11 -52.00 -29.12 20.96
N ILE A 12 -52.63 -29.97 20.14
CA ILE A 12 -52.06 -30.30 18.81
C ILE A 12 -52.09 -29.06 17.90
N GLU A 13 -53.16 -28.31 17.84
CA GLU A 13 -53.26 -27.08 17.05
C GLU A 13 -52.18 -26.07 17.49
N PHE A 14 -51.97 -25.88 18.78
CA PHE A 14 -50.92 -25.02 19.32
C PHE A 14 -49.50 -25.49 18.89
N VAL A 15 -49.22 -26.78 19.00
CA VAL A 15 -47.93 -27.35 18.61
C VAL A 15 -47.69 -27.15 17.11
N VAL A 16 -48.68 -27.36 16.27
CA VAL A 16 -48.55 -27.18 14.80
C VAL A 16 -48.27 -25.71 14.45
N ILE A 17 -49.00 -24.78 15.07
CA ILE A 17 -48.75 -23.33 14.85
C ILE A 17 -47.38 -22.94 15.35
N PHE A 18 -46.96 -23.38 16.53
CA PHE A 18 -45.68 -23.11 17.11
C PHE A 18 -44.55 -23.64 16.22
N LEU A 19 -44.63 -24.89 15.74
CA LEU A 19 -43.69 -25.48 14.82
C LEU A 19 -43.58 -24.72 13.47
N GLY A 20 -44.75 -24.28 12.95
CA GLY A 20 -44.79 -23.46 11.72
C GLY A 20 -44.07 -22.13 11.89
N ILE A 21 -44.27 -21.43 12.97
CA ILE A 21 -43.61 -20.16 13.29
C ILE A 21 -42.09 -20.41 13.48
N PHE A 22 -41.71 -21.42 14.27
CA PHE A 22 -40.33 -21.77 14.52
C PHE A 22 -39.60 -22.11 13.23
N LEU A 23 -40.20 -22.93 12.34
CA LEU A 23 -39.63 -23.30 11.06
C LEU A 23 -39.44 -22.08 10.12
N SER A 24 -40.42 -21.17 10.12
CA SER A 24 -40.32 -19.92 9.34
C SER A 24 -39.15 -19.05 9.79
N PHE A 25 -38.97 -18.83 11.08
CA PHE A 25 -37.84 -18.09 11.63
C PHE A 25 -36.50 -18.80 11.36
N TYR A 26 -36.48 -20.13 11.43
CA TYR A 26 -35.27 -20.90 11.15
C TYR A 26 -34.86 -20.74 9.68
N ILE A 27 -35.78 -20.86 8.73
CA ILE A 27 -35.52 -20.68 7.30
C ILE A 27 -35.09 -19.24 7.01
N GLU A 28 -35.76 -18.25 7.57
CA GLU A 28 -35.41 -16.83 7.41
C GLU A 28 -33.98 -16.56 7.92
N LYS A 29 -33.62 -17.11 9.09
CA LYS A 29 -32.25 -16.99 9.63
C LYS A 29 -31.21 -17.64 8.72
N GLN A 30 -31.49 -18.83 8.18
CA GLN A 30 -30.58 -19.51 7.26
C GLN A 30 -30.36 -18.70 5.96
N ASN A 31 -31.45 -18.17 5.40
CA ASN A 31 -31.38 -17.32 4.21
C ASN A 31 -30.59 -16.03 4.47
N ALA A 32 -30.78 -15.40 5.63
CA ALA A 32 -30.04 -14.20 6.02
C ALA A 32 -28.55 -14.48 6.19
N LEU A 33 -28.18 -15.61 6.80
CA LEU A 33 -26.78 -16.03 6.92
C LEU A 33 -26.16 -16.32 5.56
N GLY A 34 -26.84 -17.05 4.69
CA GLY A 34 -26.37 -17.31 3.31
C GLY A 34 -26.12 -16.03 2.53
N TYR A 35 -27.04 -15.04 2.66
CA TYR A 35 -26.86 -13.75 2.02
C TYR A 35 -25.64 -12.97 2.60
N GLN A 36 -25.40 -13.02 3.90
CA GLN A 36 -24.24 -12.40 4.52
C GLN A 36 -22.91 -13.06 4.07
N GLU A 37 -22.91 -14.38 3.95
CA GLU A 37 -21.75 -15.13 3.41
C GLU A 37 -21.45 -14.70 1.96
N GLU A 38 -22.47 -14.58 1.12
CA GLU A 38 -22.30 -14.08 -0.27
C GLU A 38 -21.72 -12.66 -0.29
N LEU A 39 -22.23 -11.76 0.55
CA LEU A 39 -21.71 -10.39 0.67
C LEU A 39 -20.24 -10.36 1.14
N LYS A 40 -19.88 -11.23 2.11
CA LYS A 40 -18.50 -11.41 2.56
C LYS A 40 -17.59 -11.83 1.38
N ASP A 41 -17.99 -12.82 0.61
CA ASP A 41 -17.20 -13.32 -0.52
C ASP A 41 -17.05 -12.27 -1.63
N GLN A 42 -18.10 -11.51 -1.91
CA GLN A 42 -18.03 -10.36 -2.83
C GLN A 42 -17.04 -9.30 -2.33
N SER A 43 -17.08 -8.98 -1.04
CA SER A 43 -16.15 -8.04 -0.40
C SER A 43 -14.72 -8.54 -0.44
N LEU A 44 -14.49 -9.81 -0.14
CA LEU A 44 -13.17 -10.44 -0.24
C LEU A 44 -12.61 -10.42 -1.67
N ASN A 45 -13.46 -10.63 -2.69
CA ASN A 45 -13.06 -10.52 -4.09
C ASN A 45 -12.66 -9.09 -4.50
N ARG A 46 -13.38 -8.07 -4.00
CA ARG A 46 -12.99 -6.66 -4.20
C ARG A 46 -11.69 -6.33 -3.47
N LEU A 47 -11.50 -6.91 -2.29
CA LEU A 47 -10.29 -6.74 -1.50
C LEU A 47 -9.04 -7.29 -2.23
N ILE A 48 -9.15 -8.44 -2.90
CA ILE A 48 -8.07 -8.97 -3.76
C ILE A 48 -7.66 -7.92 -4.80
N LYS A 49 -8.62 -7.32 -5.50
CA LYS A 49 -8.34 -6.29 -6.52
C LYS A 49 -7.63 -5.06 -5.93
N ASN A 50 -8.06 -4.63 -4.74
CA ASN A 50 -7.42 -3.51 -4.06
C ASN A 50 -5.96 -3.85 -3.68
N ILE A 51 -5.71 -5.07 -3.20
CA ILE A 51 -4.36 -5.53 -2.87
C ILE A 51 -3.48 -5.62 -4.13
N GLU A 52 -4.03 -6.06 -5.27
CA GLU A 52 -3.31 -6.09 -6.55
C GLU A 52 -2.92 -4.66 -7.03
N VAL A 53 -3.77 -3.67 -6.80
CA VAL A 53 -3.45 -2.25 -7.07
C VAL A 53 -2.35 -1.76 -6.12
N ASP A 54 -2.44 -2.07 -4.83
CA ASP A 54 -1.40 -1.73 -3.85
C ASP A 54 -0.03 -2.37 -4.21
N ILE A 55 -0.04 -3.61 -4.69
CA ILE A 55 1.18 -4.31 -5.17
C ILE A 55 1.82 -3.52 -6.33
N ASN A 56 1.03 -3.10 -7.32
CA ASN A 56 1.54 -2.35 -8.46
C ASN A 56 2.12 -0.99 -8.04
N ASP A 57 1.45 -0.27 -7.14
CA ASP A 57 1.96 0.98 -6.58
C ASP A 57 3.27 0.75 -5.80
N ASN A 58 3.33 -0.29 -4.98
CA ASN A 58 4.55 -0.67 -4.26
C ASN A 58 5.72 -1.04 -5.19
N ILE A 59 5.48 -1.66 -6.35
CA ILE A 59 6.52 -1.94 -7.34
C ILE A 59 7.10 -0.64 -7.90
N ILE A 60 6.27 0.34 -8.24
CA ILE A 60 6.71 1.65 -8.71
C ILE A 60 7.52 2.37 -7.62
N ASN A 61 7.05 2.33 -6.39
CA ASN A 61 7.72 2.93 -5.25
C ASN A 61 9.07 2.27 -4.96
N LEU A 62 9.14 0.95 -5.08
CA LEU A 62 10.37 0.16 -4.98
C LEU A 62 11.40 0.58 -6.02
N GLU A 63 10.99 0.68 -7.29
CA GLU A 63 11.87 1.05 -8.40
C GLU A 63 12.46 2.45 -8.21
N LYS A 64 11.62 3.45 -7.93
CA LYS A 64 12.06 4.85 -7.75
C LYS A 64 13.03 5.01 -6.57
N ASN A 65 12.73 4.39 -5.44
CA ASN A 65 13.59 4.47 -4.27
C ASN A 65 14.89 3.67 -4.47
N SER A 66 14.87 2.55 -5.19
CA SER A 66 16.09 1.80 -5.54
C SER A 66 16.99 2.60 -6.47
N LYS A 67 16.43 3.32 -7.45
CA LYS A 67 17.23 4.23 -8.30
C LYS A 67 17.84 5.38 -7.51
N SER A 68 17.15 5.91 -6.52
CA SER A 68 17.73 6.94 -5.65
C SER A 68 18.95 6.42 -4.87
N ILE A 69 18.92 5.16 -4.47
CA ILE A 69 20.06 4.49 -3.84
C ILE A 69 21.23 4.35 -4.83
N GLU A 70 20.98 3.87 -6.04
CA GLU A 70 21.95 3.73 -7.11
C GLU A 70 22.65 5.07 -7.44
N TYR A 71 21.89 6.15 -7.51
CA TYR A 71 22.44 7.48 -7.75
C TYR A 71 23.37 7.94 -6.63
N TYR A 72 23.05 7.63 -5.38
CA TYR A 72 23.97 7.89 -4.27
C TYR A 72 25.29 7.14 -4.40
N GLU A 73 25.22 5.86 -4.77
CA GLU A 73 26.42 5.03 -4.96
C GLU A 73 27.33 5.62 -6.07
N ILE A 74 26.72 6.08 -7.17
CA ILE A 74 27.44 6.78 -8.24
C ILE A 74 28.09 8.07 -7.73
N LEU A 75 27.34 8.88 -6.96
CA LEU A 75 27.85 10.14 -6.43
C LEU A 75 28.98 9.92 -5.42
N LEU A 76 28.90 8.86 -4.63
CA LEU A 76 29.92 8.52 -3.65
C LEU A 76 31.22 8.04 -4.32
N ASP A 77 31.10 7.24 -5.38
CA ASP A 77 32.25 6.63 -6.08
C ASP A 77 32.89 7.60 -7.09
N ARG A 78 32.08 8.40 -7.79
CA ARG A 78 32.48 9.18 -8.95
C ARG A 78 32.19 10.69 -8.85
N GLY A 79 31.77 11.18 -7.69
CA GLY A 79 31.34 12.56 -7.53
C GLY A 79 32.39 13.59 -7.98
N ASP A 80 33.63 13.40 -7.61
CA ASP A 80 34.77 14.29 -8.01
C ASP A 80 35.04 14.20 -9.50
N GLU A 81 35.05 13.00 -10.09
CA GLU A 81 35.21 12.79 -11.53
C GLU A 81 34.10 13.48 -12.33
N LEU A 82 32.84 13.35 -11.87
CA LEU A 82 31.69 13.99 -12.51
C LEU A 82 31.75 15.52 -12.37
N PHE A 83 32.27 16.05 -11.27
CA PHE A 83 32.45 17.47 -11.11
C PHE A 83 33.42 18.05 -12.12
N GLU A 84 34.51 17.33 -12.40
CA GLU A 84 35.54 17.80 -13.34
C GLU A 84 35.13 17.59 -14.80
N ASN A 85 34.50 16.46 -15.13
CA ASN A 85 34.35 16.01 -16.50
C ASN A 85 32.89 16.02 -17.03
N ASP A 86 31.86 15.91 -16.14
CA ASP A 86 30.46 15.82 -16.55
C ASP A 86 29.51 16.39 -15.48
N LYS A 87 29.54 17.71 -15.34
CA LYS A 87 28.70 18.44 -14.38
C LYS A 87 27.19 18.26 -14.64
N ASP A 88 26.80 18.00 -15.90
CA ASP A 88 25.40 17.74 -16.25
C ASP A 88 24.91 16.44 -15.61
N SER A 89 25.72 15.37 -15.67
CA SER A 89 25.37 14.10 -14.99
C SER A 89 25.37 14.24 -13.49
N LEU A 90 26.33 14.98 -12.89
CA LEU A 90 26.34 15.28 -11.47
C LEU A 90 25.04 15.96 -11.04
N GLY A 91 24.63 17.00 -11.77
CA GLY A 91 23.38 17.73 -11.52
C GLY A 91 22.14 16.88 -11.72
N TYR A 92 22.17 16.01 -12.73
CA TYR A 92 21.09 15.05 -12.98
C TYR A 92 20.87 14.12 -11.78
N TYR A 93 21.92 13.45 -11.29
CA TYR A 93 21.79 12.51 -10.17
C TYR A 93 21.29 13.21 -8.90
N LEU A 94 21.81 14.37 -8.58
CA LEU A 94 21.35 15.16 -7.41
C LEU A 94 19.88 15.56 -7.55
N THR A 95 19.49 16.09 -8.72
CA THR A 95 18.10 16.53 -8.96
C THR A 95 17.15 15.34 -8.98
N ALA A 96 17.55 14.21 -9.57
CA ALA A 96 16.76 12.98 -9.55
C ALA A 96 16.55 12.47 -8.12
N MET A 97 17.59 12.52 -7.30
CA MET A 97 17.47 12.18 -5.87
C MET A 97 16.59 13.15 -5.10
N ALA A 98 16.65 14.45 -5.39
CA ALA A 98 15.81 15.47 -4.75
C ALA A 98 14.32 15.35 -5.13
N ARG A 99 13.99 14.54 -6.14
CA ARG A 99 12.62 14.37 -6.67
C ARG A 99 12.18 12.91 -6.78
N SER A 100 12.81 12.03 -6.05
CA SER A 100 12.53 10.58 -6.12
C SER A 100 11.45 10.12 -5.14
N SER A 101 10.94 11.00 -4.27
CA SER A 101 9.87 10.63 -3.34
C SER A 101 8.63 10.16 -4.08
N THR A 102 7.96 9.23 -3.45
CA THR A 102 6.71 8.64 -3.93
C THR A 102 5.59 8.92 -2.94
N ILE A 103 4.37 8.63 -3.33
CA ILE A 103 3.20 8.66 -2.46
C ILE A 103 2.52 7.31 -2.59
N PHE A 104 2.51 6.55 -1.51
CA PHE A 104 1.75 5.31 -1.45
C PHE A 104 0.26 5.63 -1.41
N ILE A 105 -0.47 5.14 -2.42
CA ILE A 105 -1.92 5.30 -2.53
C ILE A 105 -2.55 4.03 -1.99
N ASP A 106 -3.01 4.05 -0.73
CA ASP A 106 -3.66 2.90 -0.12
C ASP A 106 -5.13 2.79 -0.53
N ASN A 107 -5.59 1.54 -0.74
CA ASN A 107 -6.97 1.21 -1.09
C ASN A 107 -7.64 0.48 0.08
N GLN A 108 -7.84 1.19 1.20
CA GLN A 108 -8.38 0.59 2.43
C GLN A 108 -9.92 0.61 2.55
N GLU A 109 -10.64 1.24 1.61
CA GLU A 109 -12.08 1.47 1.70
C GLU A 109 -12.88 0.17 1.82
N GLU A 110 -12.51 -0.86 1.05
CA GLU A 110 -13.19 -2.15 1.10
C GLU A 110 -12.93 -2.88 2.42
N TYR A 111 -11.71 -2.79 2.96
CA TYR A 111 -11.40 -3.33 4.28
C TYR A 111 -12.19 -2.64 5.40
N ILE A 112 -12.32 -1.32 5.32
CA ILE A 112 -13.14 -0.54 6.25
C ILE A 112 -14.60 -0.98 6.16
N THR A 113 -15.11 -1.17 4.95
CA THR A 113 -16.48 -1.65 4.70
C THR A 113 -16.69 -3.04 5.29
N LEU A 114 -15.81 -3.99 4.99
CA LEU A 114 -15.84 -5.37 5.52
C LEU A 114 -15.88 -5.39 7.06
N ARG A 115 -15.05 -4.56 7.68
CA ARG A 115 -14.99 -4.45 9.15
C ARG A 115 -16.24 -3.81 9.74
N ASN A 116 -16.70 -2.69 9.16
CA ASN A 116 -17.80 -1.89 9.74
C ASN A 116 -19.17 -2.55 9.54
N SER A 117 -19.31 -3.38 8.51
CA SER A 117 -20.53 -4.17 8.29
C SER A 117 -20.61 -5.43 9.15
N GLY A 118 -19.56 -5.77 9.90
CA GLY A 118 -19.48 -7.01 10.67
C GLY A 118 -19.18 -8.26 9.83
N LEU A 119 -19.05 -8.13 8.50
CA LEU A 119 -18.76 -9.27 7.62
C LEU A 119 -17.40 -9.91 7.90
N ILE A 120 -16.47 -9.17 8.49
CA ILE A 120 -15.15 -9.70 8.91
C ILE A 120 -15.29 -10.83 9.94
N GLU A 121 -16.35 -10.84 10.75
CA GLU A 121 -16.61 -11.88 11.75
C GLU A 121 -17.07 -13.20 11.13
N LEU A 122 -17.44 -13.20 9.86
CA LEU A 122 -17.79 -14.40 9.11
C LEU A 122 -16.59 -15.10 8.48
N ILE A 123 -15.42 -14.48 8.52
CA ILE A 123 -14.16 -15.11 8.08
C ILE A 123 -13.79 -16.20 9.08
N LYS A 124 -13.65 -17.43 8.58
CA LYS A 124 -13.38 -18.63 9.41
C LYS A 124 -11.91 -18.76 9.81
N ASP A 125 -11.02 -18.15 9.04
CA ASP A 125 -9.56 -18.16 9.28
C ASP A 125 -9.14 -16.93 10.09
N ASP A 126 -8.94 -17.09 11.38
CA ASP A 126 -8.46 -16.04 12.29
C ASP A 126 -7.11 -15.45 11.82
N SER A 127 -6.24 -16.28 11.20
CA SER A 127 -4.95 -15.81 10.68
C SER A 127 -5.16 -14.84 9.52
N LEU A 128 -6.17 -15.07 8.68
CA LEU A 128 -6.54 -14.15 7.61
C LEU A 128 -6.99 -12.80 8.18
N VAL A 129 -7.85 -12.81 9.20
CA VAL A 129 -8.30 -11.58 9.88
C VAL A 129 -7.11 -10.80 10.44
N MET A 130 -6.19 -11.46 11.15
CA MET A 130 -4.99 -10.84 11.69
C MET A 130 -4.09 -10.24 10.59
N ASN A 131 -3.90 -10.96 9.48
CA ASN A 131 -3.07 -10.50 8.37
C ASN A 131 -3.69 -9.28 7.66
N LEU A 132 -5.00 -9.25 7.51
CA LEU A 132 -5.73 -8.07 7.00
C LEU A 132 -5.55 -6.85 7.91
N GLN A 133 -5.74 -7.03 9.22
CA GLN A 133 -5.54 -5.98 10.21
C GLN A 133 -4.11 -5.43 10.15
N PHE A 134 -3.12 -6.32 10.08
CA PHE A 134 -1.72 -5.95 10.00
C PHE A 134 -1.40 -5.18 8.72
N LYS A 135 -1.88 -5.66 7.55
CA LYS A 135 -1.69 -4.97 6.27
C LYS A 135 -2.13 -3.51 6.35
N TYR A 136 -3.35 -3.26 6.80
CA TYR A 136 -3.88 -1.90 6.82
C TYR A 136 -3.33 -1.03 7.96
N ALA A 137 -2.82 -1.62 9.03
CA ALA A 137 -2.07 -0.90 10.05
C ALA A 137 -0.72 -0.38 9.54
N ILE A 138 -0.03 -1.15 8.67
CA ILE A 138 1.27 -0.75 8.13
C ILE A 138 1.19 0.38 7.09
N HIS A 139 0.02 0.60 6.46
CA HIS A 139 -0.19 1.71 5.52
C HIS A 139 0.09 3.08 6.15
N ALA A 140 -0.33 3.28 7.41
CA ALA A 140 -0.02 4.50 8.15
C ALA A 140 1.48 4.70 8.34
N PHE A 141 2.24 3.60 8.53
CA PHE A 141 3.69 3.62 8.61
C PHE A 141 4.31 4.06 7.28
N PHE A 142 3.88 3.50 6.15
CA PHE A 142 4.38 3.89 4.84
C PHE A 142 4.19 5.38 4.58
N LYS A 143 3.00 5.92 4.75
CA LYS A 143 2.71 7.35 4.59
C LYS A 143 3.59 8.24 5.46
N LYS A 144 3.79 7.86 6.72
CA LYS A 144 4.68 8.60 7.63
C LYS A 144 6.12 8.53 7.15
N TYR A 145 6.58 7.37 6.67
CA TYR A 145 7.95 7.17 6.24
C TYR A 145 8.27 7.93 4.95
N GLU A 146 7.39 7.90 3.98
CA GLU A 146 7.49 8.70 2.75
C GLU A 146 7.61 10.20 3.03
N LYS A 147 6.85 10.68 4.03
CA LYS A 147 7.01 12.07 4.48
C LYS A 147 8.43 12.35 4.95
N THR A 148 9.06 11.44 5.70
CA THR A 148 10.45 11.64 6.16
C THR A 148 11.47 11.60 5.02
N ILE A 149 11.23 10.81 3.97
CA ILE A 149 12.05 10.80 2.75
C ILE A 149 11.91 12.13 2.03
N ARG A 150 10.68 12.61 1.82
CA ARG A 150 10.40 13.90 1.18
C ARG A 150 11.02 15.08 1.93
N ASP A 151 10.93 15.09 3.26
CA ASP A 151 11.57 16.12 4.07
C ASP A 151 13.10 16.14 3.87
N SER A 152 13.71 15.01 3.50
CA SER A 152 15.15 14.93 3.18
C SER A 152 15.49 15.42 1.77
N GLU A 153 14.53 15.44 0.85
CA GLU A 153 14.73 15.93 -0.51
C GLU A 153 14.95 17.43 -0.55
N ILE A 154 14.30 18.17 0.33
CA ILE A 154 14.49 19.61 0.47
C ILE A 154 15.96 19.95 0.75
N ALA A 155 16.60 19.18 1.64
CA ALA A 155 18.02 19.41 1.94
C ALA A 155 18.94 19.12 0.74
N ILE A 156 18.59 18.15 -0.14
CA ILE A 156 19.34 17.91 -1.37
C ILE A 156 19.08 19.01 -2.40
N GLU A 157 17.85 19.50 -2.54
CA GLU A 157 17.54 20.66 -3.37
C GLU A 157 18.34 21.91 -2.93
N GLU A 158 18.49 22.12 -1.64
CA GLU A 158 19.33 23.22 -1.12
C GLU A 158 20.79 23.06 -1.52
N ILE A 159 21.35 21.83 -1.56
CA ILE A 159 22.71 21.58 -2.06
C ILE A 159 22.81 21.99 -3.52
N VAL A 160 21.87 21.53 -4.36
CA VAL A 160 21.84 21.89 -5.80
C VAL A 160 21.77 23.40 -5.96
N ASN A 161 20.84 24.06 -5.30
CA ASN A 161 20.61 25.51 -5.43
C ASN A 161 21.80 26.34 -4.96
N ARG A 162 22.52 25.88 -3.93
CA ARG A 162 23.68 26.58 -3.38
C ARG A 162 24.92 26.43 -4.24
N LYS A 163 25.15 25.24 -4.80
CA LYS A 163 26.40 24.88 -5.47
C LYS A 163 26.40 25.06 -6.97
N THR A 164 25.24 25.33 -7.57
CA THR A 164 25.12 25.31 -9.04
C THR A 164 24.23 26.41 -9.57
N SER A 165 24.56 26.84 -10.80
CA SER A 165 23.59 27.49 -11.69
C SER A 165 22.94 26.42 -12.54
N HIS A 166 21.64 26.40 -12.56
CA HIS A 166 20.84 25.39 -13.23
C HIS A 166 19.88 26.05 -14.24
N ILE A 167 19.94 25.59 -15.47
CA ILE A 167 19.02 26.01 -16.53
C ILE A 167 18.04 24.88 -16.76
N PRO A 168 16.78 24.97 -16.26
CA PRO A 168 15.80 23.91 -16.43
C PRO A 168 15.40 23.79 -17.91
N ILE A 169 15.21 22.57 -18.37
CA ILE A 169 14.64 22.25 -19.67
C ILE A 169 13.10 22.27 -19.55
N GLY A 170 12.49 23.43 -19.38
CA GLY A 170 11.03 23.62 -19.45
C GLY A 170 10.16 22.66 -18.63
N GLU A 171 8.85 22.75 -18.77
CA GLU A 171 7.85 21.93 -18.04
C GLU A 171 7.83 20.44 -18.42
N LEU A 172 8.77 19.99 -19.22
CA LEU A 172 8.80 18.64 -19.79
C LEU A 172 9.30 17.55 -18.81
N ILE A 173 9.46 17.87 -17.56
CA ILE A 173 9.98 17.00 -16.49
C ILE A 173 9.16 15.71 -16.31
N PHE A 174 7.94 15.63 -16.83
CA PHE A 174 7.06 14.45 -16.69
C PHE A 174 7.04 13.53 -17.92
N LEU A 175 7.79 13.81 -18.97
CA LEU A 175 7.75 13.00 -20.17
C LEU A 175 8.85 11.93 -20.17
N GLU A 176 8.52 10.73 -20.63
CA GLU A 176 9.43 9.59 -20.85
C GLU A 176 10.70 9.95 -21.65
N LYS A 177 10.68 11.07 -22.36
CA LYS A 177 11.83 11.65 -23.06
C LYS A 177 13.05 11.87 -22.17
N TYR A 178 12.85 11.96 -20.84
CA TYR A 178 13.91 12.14 -19.84
C TYR A 178 14.44 10.86 -19.26
N SER A 179 14.02 9.70 -19.71
CA SER A 179 14.62 8.43 -19.36
C SER A 179 16.13 8.36 -19.68
N HIS A 180 16.65 9.33 -20.43
CA HIS A 180 18.08 9.51 -20.77
C HIS A 180 18.70 10.76 -20.17
N GLY A 181 18.08 11.34 -19.19
CA GLY A 181 18.81 11.86 -18.11
C GLY A 181 19.28 13.27 -18.10
N LYS A 182 18.62 14.28 -18.66
CA LYS A 182 19.07 15.66 -18.39
C LYS A 182 17.91 16.52 -17.94
N TYR A 183 17.89 16.91 -16.65
CA TYR A 183 16.94 17.91 -16.14
C TYR A 183 17.32 19.36 -16.52
N GLY A 184 18.45 19.54 -17.21
CA GLY A 184 18.97 20.83 -17.61
C GLY A 184 20.49 20.83 -17.77
N THR A 185 21.05 22.00 -17.95
CA THR A 185 22.48 22.23 -17.91
C THR A 185 22.88 22.74 -16.54
N PHE A 186 23.87 22.12 -15.95
CA PHE A 186 24.38 22.47 -14.61
C PHE A 186 25.79 23.05 -14.69
N SER A 187 26.00 24.12 -13.94
CA SER A 187 27.33 24.72 -13.75
C SER A 187 27.64 24.72 -12.27
N PHE A 188 28.43 23.72 -11.85
CA PHE A 188 28.87 23.63 -10.44
C PHE A 188 30.05 24.55 -10.20
N ASN A 189 29.98 25.29 -9.10
CA ASN A 189 31.02 26.22 -8.65
C ASN A 189 32.05 25.53 -7.75
N GLU A 190 31.67 24.47 -7.08
CA GLU A 190 32.50 23.67 -6.17
C GLU A 190 32.04 22.20 -6.11
N PRO A 191 32.92 21.26 -5.79
CA PRO A 191 32.56 19.85 -5.66
C PRO A 191 31.65 19.60 -4.45
N LEU A 192 31.11 18.38 -4.35
CA LEU A 192 30.36 17.94 -3.18
C LEU A 192 31.31 17.80 -1.98
N SER A 193 30.97 18.43 -0.87
CA SER A 193 31.69 18.29 0.38
C SER A 193 31.29 17.02 1.13
N ASN A 194 32.08 16.60 2.09
CA ASN A 194 31.73 15.52 3.02
C ASN A 194 30.38 15.79 3.75
N TYR A 195 30.07 17.06 4.02
CA TYR A 195 28.78 17.43 4.59
C TYR A 195 27.64 17.18 3.60
N ASP A 196 27.78 17.55 2.34
CA ASP A 196 26.77 17.29 1.30
C ASP A 196 26.54 15.79 1.13
N LEU A 197 27.61 15.00 1.06
CA LEU A 197 27.53 13.53 1.00
C LEU A 197 26.84 12.94 2.24
N SER A 198 27.05 13.51 3.42
CA SER A 198 26.35 13.10 4.65
C SER A 198 24.85 13.36 4.59
N VAL A 199 24.42 14.51 4.04
CA VAL A 199 23.00 14.85 3.83
C VAL A 199 22.37 13.87 2.86
N ILE A 200 23.03 13.59 1.73
CA ILE A 200 22.57 12.64 0.72
C ILE A 200 22.49 11.22 1.32
N SER A 201 23.49 10.80 2.07
CA SER A 201 23.53 9.51 2.78
C SER A 201 22.34 9.35 3.74
N ASN A 202 21.97 10.40 4.46
CA ASN A 202 20.82 10.36 5.37
C ASN A 202 19.52 10.02 4.62
N LYS A 203 19.25 10.65 3.47
CA LYS A 203 18.13 10.28 2.61
C LYS A 203 18.24 8.83 2.14
N THR A 204 19.41 8.45 1.64
CA THR A 204 19.64 7.11 1.10
C THR A 204 19.37 6.01 2.14
N ASN A 205 19.80 6.21 3.38
CA ASN A 205 19.51 5.28 4.48
C ASN A 205 17.98 5.11 4.71
N LYS A 206 17.21 6.19 4.57
CA LYS A 206 15.74 6.12 4.63
C LYS A 206 15.19 5.34 3.44
N CYS A 207 15.71 5.55 2.23
CA CYS A 207 15.31 4.78 1.06
C CYS A 207 15.62 3.29 1.23
N TYR A 208 16.77 2.90 1.78
CA TYR A 208 17.11 1.49 2.08
C TYR A 208 16.08 0.84 3.01
N LEU A 209 15.73 1.51 4.10
CA LEU A 209 14.72 1.00 5.03
C LEU A 209 13.35 0.89 4.37
N TYR A 210 12.95 1.90 3.60
CA TYR A 210 11.67 1.90 2.89
C TYR A 210 11.60 0.78 1.85
N VAL A 211 12.63 0.61 1.02
CA VAL A 211 12.77 -0.47 0.05
C VAL A 211 12.65 -1.85 0.72
N SER A 212 13.30 -2.04 1.87
CA SER A 212 13.21 -3.31 2.60
C SER A 212 11.78 -3.60 3.09
N GLN A 213 11.07 -2.58 3.57
CA GLN A 213 9.68 -2.73 4.02
C GLN A 213 8.71 -2.98 2.86
N ILE A 214 8.91 -2.31 1.71
CA ILE A 214 8.12 -2.58 0.50
C ILE A 214 8.29 -4.04 0.05
N ARG A 215 9.52 -4.55 -0.01
CA ARG A 215 9.79 -5.95 -0.41
C ARG A 215 9.07 -6.94 0.51
N LEU A 216 9.06 -6.65 1.82
CA LEU A 216 8.35 -7.47 2.79
C LEU A 216 6.83 -7.39 2.60
N ALA A 217 6.29 -6.19 2.32
CA ALA A 217 4.87 -6.00 2.03
C ALA A 217 4.45 -6.76 0.77
N LEU A 218 5.21 -6.66 -0.34
CA LEU A 218 4.93 -7.39 -1.57
C LEU A 218 4.85 -8.91 -1.36
N THR A 219 5.77 -9.46 -0.56
CA THR A 219 5.75 -10.89 -0.22
C THR A 219 4.50 -11.25 0.58
N ARG A 220 4.15 -10.45 1.58
CA ARG A 220 2.97 -10.67 2.43
C ARG A 220 1.66 -10.52 1.67
N ASP A 221 1.56 -9.53 0.80
CA ASP A 221 0.37 -9.28 -0.01
C ASP A 221 0.08 -10.43 -0.97
N SER A 222 1.12 -11.04 -1.55
CA SER A 222 0.97 -12.24 -2.38
C SER A 222 0.43 -13.45 -1.59
N VAL A 223 0.91 -13.65 -0.36
CA VAL A 223 0.41 -14.69 0.54
C VAL A 223 -1.04 -14.38 0.96
N LEU A 224 -1.34 -13.12 1.27
CA LEU A 224 -2.66 -12.68 1.70
C LEU A 224 -3.72 -12.92 0.63
N ILE A 225 -3.44 -12.61 -0.64
CA ILE A 225 -4.33 -12.92 -1.77
C ILE A 225 -4.66 -14.41 -1.81
N ASN A 226 -3.67 -15.28 -1.64
CA ASN A 226 -3.90 -16.73 -1.64
C ASN A 226 -4.76 -17.17 -0.45
N SER A 227 -4.54 -16.61 0.74
CA SER A 227 -5.36 -16.90 1.92
C SER A 227 -6.81 -16.45 1.73
N ILE A 228 -7.04 -15.28 1.10
CA ILE A 228 -8.39 -14.81 0.77
C ILE A 228 -9.08 -15.77 -0.21
N LYS A 229 -8.39 -16.21 -1.27
CA LYS A 229 -8.95 -17.18 -2.23
C LYS A 229 -9.35 -18.48 -1.56
N GLN A 230 -8.50 -19.01 -0.67
CA GLN A 230 -8.81 -20.22 0.10
C GLN A 230 -10.01 -20.04 1.04
N GLU A 231 -10.21 -18.86 1.61
CA GLU A 231 -11.37 -18.57 2.45
C GLU A 231 -12.67 -18.57 1.63
N ILE A 232 -12.65 -17.95 0.45
CA ILE A 232 -13.81 -17.95 -0.47
C ILE A 232 -14.18 -19.37 -0.93
N GLU A 233 -13.18 -20.22 -1.19
CA GLU A 233 -13.40 -21.61 -1.61
C GLU A 233 -14.04 -22.50 -0.50
N LYS A 234 -13.97 -22.09 0.77
CA LYS A 234 -14.55 -22.81 1.92
C LYS A 234 -15.98 -22.37 2.25
N SER A 235 -16.47 -21.31 1.62
CA SER A 235 -17.83 -20.79 1.82
C SER A 235 -18.86 -21.61 1.05
#